data_290b2a4fdcdd5137aff6a6bcabc7a824
#
_entry.id   290b2a4fdcdd5137aff6a6bcabc7a824
#
_cell.length_a   1.000
_cell.length_b   1.000
_cell.length_c   1.000
_cell.angle_alpha   90.00
_cell.angle_beta   90.00
_cell.angle_gamma   90.00
#
_symmetry.space_group_name_H-M   'P 1'
#
loop_
_entity.id
_entity.type
_entity.pdbx_description
1 polymer ?
#
loop_
_entity_poly.entity_id
_entity_poly.type
_entity_poly.pdbx_seq_one_letter_code
_entity_poly.pdbx_strand_id
1 'polypeptide(L)'
;MKNLLKVFLLCFIALFAFAAQSMGQGKTITGQVVDALNESMPGVNVQVKGTTNGTITNIDGKFSISVPNSKSVLIFTFIGYSKQEIVVGNQAKINVQLKEDAQNLDEVVVVGYGTAKKSDLTGATASLRPDANDASKAVSIDGLLQGKIAGLNVTASMSTPGAASSVTIRGANSLRGDNQPLYVIDNVPQASTGEFAESAVGSGDFQIAQDPLSAINPNDIEDITVLKDASATAIYGSRGANGVILITTKKGKAGKAKVNVTANFTIANARNLHDMLNLEEYADYTNSKLDQPRYYLQPNGEMRYVFSGNESAYQADPNNPELYKVITYRNWQKEAYTSAFSQIYSASVSGGTAGMKYYISGNFKDINGIVENTGIKQGDLRANLTAELSKKVTLNLILSGSLKQNDMMTGGNTTGGVAGSLARTVLDTAPYIVPDDDPGALESKMNVFSWVNDYDDITNDKTFNGSLNLNWNINKYFSYSLRAGGNIVVNDRKRWYGIQLPPGENVKGLLAISTRGVPAGDGGTGGRRRRGRRSRAG
;
A
#
# COMPACT_ATOMS: atom_id res chain seq x y z
N MET A 1 39.64 8.83 33.79
CA MET A 1 38.76 8.19 32.80
C MET A 1 39.34 6.90 32.20
N LYS A 2 40.63 6.79 31.84
CA LYS A 2 41.21 5.57 31.24
C LYS A 2 41.19 4.32 32.14
N ASN A 3 41.25 4.46 33.47
CA ASN A 3 41.23 3.33 34.39
C ASN A 3 39.81 2.82 34.68
N LEU A 4 38.81 3.68 34.62
CA LEU A 4 37.40 3.29 34.77
C LEU A 4 36.89 2.44 33.56
N LEU A 5 37.37 2.78 32.37
CA LEU A 5 37.05 2.05 31.14
C LEU A 5 37.67 0.64 31.13
N LYS A 6 38.87 0.49 31.68
CA LYS A 6 39.54 -0.82 31.84
C LYS A 6 38.83 -1.72 32.86
N VAL A 7 38.33 -1.16 33.95
CA VAL A 7 37.57 -1.92 34.96
C VAL A 7 36.22 -2.34 34.39
N PHE A 8 35.54 -1.46 33.61
CA PHE A 8 34.26 -1.80 32.95
C PHE A 8 34.46 -2.89 31.89
N LEU A 9 35.54 -2.84 31.11
CA LEU A 9 35.87 -3.85 30.11
C LEU A 9 36.21 -5.21 30.75
N LEU A 10 36.93 -5.22 31.88
CA LEU A 10 37.23 -6.43 32.64
C LEU A 10 35.99 -7.05 33.29
N CYS A 11 35.09 -6.23 33.83
CA CYS A 11 33.81 -6.72 34.36
C CYS A 11 32.91 -7.28 33.25
N PHE A 12 32.91 -6.67 32.05
CA PHE A 12 32.16 -7.15 30.91
C PHE A 12 32.68 -8.49 30.37
N ILE A 13 33.99 -8.65 30.30
CA ILE A 13 34.63 -9.92 29.90
C ILE A 13 34.40 -11.01 30.96
N ALA A 14 34.45 -10.69 32.27
CA ALA A 14 34.14 -11.62 33.35
C ALA A 14 32.67 -12.07 33.34
N LEU A 15 31.73 -11.16 33.02
CA LEU A 15 30.30 -11.49 32.86
C LEU A 15 30.06 -12.44 31.66
N PHE A 16 30.79 -12.24 30.57
CA PHE A 16 30.70 -13.10 29.38
C PHE A 16 31.32 -14.48 29.60
N ALA A 17 32.43 -14.56 30.40
CA ALA A 17 33.07 -15.83 30.74
C ALA A 17 32.19 -16.70 31.67
N PHE A 18 31.35 -16.07 32.55
CA PHE A 18 30.43 -16.81 33.42
C PHE A 18 29.20 -17.37 32.68
N ALA A 19 28.81 -16.75 31.55
CA ALA A 19 27.72 -17.23 30.72
C ALA A 19 28.06 -18.47 29.86
N ALA A 20 29.34 -18.75 29.68
CA ALA A 20 29.83 -19.84 28.81
C ALA A 20 29.87 -21.23 29.50
N GLN A 21 29.60 -21.34 30.80
CA GLN A 21 29.77 -22.61 31.53
C GLN A 21 28.45 -23.39 31.77
N SER A 22 27.36 -23.05 31.14
CA SER A 22 26.09 -23.79 31.26
C SER A 22 25.70 -24.59 30.01
N MET A 23 26.66 -25.13 29.28
CA MET A 23 26.36 -26.18 28.29
C MET A 23 26.24 -27.53 29.00
N GLY A 24 25.08 -27.81 29.58
CA GLY A 24 24.72 -29.14 30.04
C GLY A 24 24.81 -30.13 28.89
N GLN A 25 25.44 -31.30 29.11
CA GLN A 25 25.52 -32.38 28.14
C GLN A 25 24.12 -32.79 27.72
N GLY A 26 23.68 -32.36 26.53
CA GLY A 26 22.40 -32.70 25.96
C GLY A 26 22.32 -34.21 25.69
N LYS A 27 21.24 -34.86 26.15
CA LYS A 27 20.95 -36.26 25.82
C LYS A 27 20.43 -36.34 24.39
N THR A 28 21.07 -37.12 23.52
CA THR A 28 20.60 -37.36 22.17
C THR A 28 19.49 -38.41 22.19
N ILE A 29 18.32 -38.07 21.62
CA ILE A 29 17.15 -38.92 21.46
C ILE A 29 17.01 -39.25 19.98
N THR A 30 16.87 -40.54 19.68
CA THR A 30 16.58 -41.00 18.32
C THR A 30 15.20 -41.66 18.28
N GLY A 31 14.63 -41.81 17.10
CA GLY A 31 13.35 -42.48 16.96
C GLY A 31 12.85 -42.51 15.53
N GLN A 32 11.67 -43.05 15.37
CA GLN A 32 10.98 -43.12 14.08
C GLN A 32 9.55 -42.60 14.24
N VAL A 33 9.09 -41.89 13.24
CA VAL A 33 7.70 -41.43 13.14
C VAL A 33 7.01 -42.19 12.02
N VAL A 34 5.85 -42.76 12.32
CA VAL A 34 5.02 -43.55 11.38
C VAL A 34 3.58 -43.02 11.42
N ASP A 35 2.82 -43.30 10.38
CA ASP A 35 1.39 -43.03 10.32
C ASP A 35 0.54 -44.13 10.95
N ALA A 36 -0.79 -44.04 10.82
CA ALA A 36 -1.74 -45.07 11.32
C ALA A 36 -1.60 -46.41 10.65
N LEU A 37 -1.02 -46.50 9.43
CA LEU A 37 -0.77 -47.71 8.66
C LEU A 37 0.64 -48.26 8.88
N ASN A 38 1.42 -47.67 9.80
CA ASN A 38 2.83 -47.98 10.07
C ASN A 38 3.77 -47.62 8.90
N GLU A 39 3.38 -46.74 7.99
CA GLU A 39 4.25 -46.22 6.95
C GLU A 39 5.16 -45.14 7.51
N SER A 40 6.42 -45.11 7.05
CA SER A 40 7.40 -44.10 7.50
C SER A 40 7.01 -42.69 7.05
N MET A 41 7.05 -41.73 7.94
CA MET A 41 6.67 -40.35 7.67
C MET A 41 7.91 -39.42 7.53
N PRO A 42 8.34 -39.10 6.31
CA PRO A 42 9.39 -38.11 6.08
C PRO A 42 8.86 -36.68 6.26
N GLY A 43 9.73 -35.76 6.68
CA GLY A 43 9.38 -34.35 6.76
C GLY A 43 8.60 -33.94 8.02
N VAL A 44 8.42 -34.80 9.00
CA VAL A 44 7.80 -34.48 10.28
C VAL A 44 8.71 -33.55 11.07
N ASN A 45 8.21 -32.41 11.51
CA ASN A 45 8.95 -31.49 12.36
C ASN A 45 8.93 -31.99 13.81
N VAL A 46 10.12 -32.19 14.40
CA VAL A 46 10.33 -32.61 15.77
C VAL A 46 11.05 -31.49 16.53
N GLN A 47 10.39 -30.90 17.50
CA GLN A 47 10.89 -29.72 18.25
C GLN A 47 10.87 -29.96 19.75
N VAL A 48 11.88 -29.46 20.45
CA VAL A 48 11.87 -29.43 21.92
C VAL A 48 11.01 -28.25 22.41
N LYS A 49 9.96 -28.55 23.17
CA LYS A 49 8.98 -27.57 23.67
C LYS A 49 9.66 -26.42 24.41
N GLY A 50 9.34 -25.19 23.99
CA GLY A 50 9.86 -23.97 24.60
C GLY A 50 11.27 -23.58 24.17
N THR A 51 11.85 -24.23 23.16
CA THR A 51 13.17 -23.90 22.60
C THR A 51 13.09 -23.77 21.06
N THR A 52 14.16 -23.23 20.46
CA THR A 52 14.33 -23.21 19.01
C THR A 52 14.99 -24.50 18.47
N ASN A 53 15.33 -25.45 19.35
CA ASN A 53 15.97 -26.69 18.95
C ASN A 53 14.95 -27.64 18.32
N GLY A 54 15.16 -27.98 17.05
CA GLY A 54 14.28 -28.85 16.25
C GLY A 54 15.05 -29.60 15.16
N THR A 55 14.44 -30.65 14.66
CA THR A 55 14.91 -31.46 13.54
C THR A 55 13.75 -31.93 12.69
N ILE A 56 14.03 -32.47 11.51
CA ILE A 56 13.02 -33.02 10.59
C ILE A 56 13.34 -34.50 10.37
N THR A 57 12.30 -35.34 10.27
CA THR A 57 12.47 -36.76 9.94
C THR A 57 12.99 -36.96 8.52
N ASN A 58 13.90 -37.92 8.34
CA ASN A 58 14.45 -38.32 7.04
C ASN A 58 13.43 -39.16 6.22
N ILE A 59 13.86 -39.64 5.06
CA ILE A 59 13.02 -40.46 4.15
C ILE A 59 12.51 -41.75 4.79
N ASP A 60 13.22 -42.29 5.80
CA ASP A 60 12.80 -43.48 6.57
C ASP A 60 11.95 -43.09 7.80
N GLY A 61 11.53 -41.86 7.94
CA GLY A 61 10.81 -41.35 9.11
C GLY A 61 11.65 -41.24 10.39
N LYS A 62 12.98 -41.39 10.32
CA LYS A 62 13.88 -41.39 11.49
C LYS A 62 14.31 -39.94 11.82
N PHE A 63 14.45 -39.67 13.13
CA PHE A 63 14.97 -38.40 13.64
C PHE A 63 16.04 -38.62 14.69
N SER A 64 16.87 -37.59 14.89
CA SER A 64 17.83 -37.48 15.98
C SER A 64 17.84 -36.05 16.49
N ILE A 65 17.62 -35.86 17.79
CA ILE A 65 17.53 -34.54 18.42
C ILE A 65 18.21 -34.55 19.79
N SER A 66 18.95 -33.50 20.10
CA SER A 66 19.56 -33.32 21.42
C SER A 66 18.58 -32.60 22.34
N VAL A 67 18.39 -33.12 23.55
CA VAL A 67 17.52 -32.52 24.56
C VAL A 67 18.27 -32.14 25.82
N PRO A 68 17.96 -31.02 26.50
CA PRO A 68 18.69 -30.56 27.68
C PRO A 68 18.60 -31.50 28.89
N ASN A 69 17.46 -32.16 29.08
CA ASN A 69 17.24 -33.05 30.23
C ASN A 69 16.09 -34.05 29.98
N SER A 70 15.92 -34.99 30.90
CA SER A 70 14.86 -36.01 30.83
C SER A 70 13.42 -35.46 30.98
N LYS A 71 13.24 -34.25 31.49
CA LYS A 71 11.92 -33.60 31.61
C LYS A 71 11.51 -32.85 30.34
N SER A 72 12.38 -32.81 29.33
CA SER A 72 12.07 -32.18 28.05
C SER A 72 10.91 -32.86 27.36
N VAL A 73 10.06 -32.08 26.68
CA VAL A 73 8.92 -32.54 25.90
C VAL A 73 9.24 -32.36 24.43
N LEU A 74 9.14 -33.41 23.65
CA LEU A 74 9.20 -33.36 22.20
C LEU A 74 7.83 -33.12 21.60
N ILE A 75 7.76 -32.21 20.65
CA ILE A 75 6.57 -31.86 19.90
C ILE A 75 6.75 -32.38 18.47
N PHE A 76 5.82 -33.19 18.04
CA PHE A 76 5.77 -33.73 16.68
C PHE A 76 4.63 -33.04 15.92
N THR A 77 4.96 -32.41 14.78
CA THR A 77 3.97 -31.73 13.93
C THR A 77 4.17 -32.07 12.47
N PHE A 78 3.07 -32.38 11.78
CA PHE A 78 3.04 -32.64 10.35
C PHE A 78 1.71 -32.14 9.78
N ILE A 79 1.70 -31.70 8.52
CA ILE A 79 0.50 -31.17 7.87
C ILE A 79 -0.52 -32.32 7.71
N GLY A 80 -1.73 -32.15 8.17
CA GLY A 80 -2.80 -33.16 8.11
C GLY A 80 -2.80 -34.17 9.26
N TYR A 81 -1.90 -34.01 10.26
CA TYR A 81 -1.82 -34.88 11.43
C TYR A 81 -1.93 -34.11 12.74
N SER A 82 -2.55 -34.73 13.73
CA SER A 82 -2.72 -34.12 15.04
C SER A 82 -1.37 -34.01 15.77
N LYS A 83 -1.12 -32.82 16.33
CA LYS A 83 0.08 -32.53 17.12
C LYS A 83 0.19 -33.49 18.30
N GLN A 84 1.35 -34.15 18.44
CA GLN A 84 1.65 -34.97 19.62
C GLN A 84 2.75 -34.34 20.48
N GLU A 85 2.59 -34.45 21.80
CA GLU A 85 3.59 -34.01 22.78
C GLU A 85 4.00 -35.24 23.63
N ILE A 86 5.30 -35.56 23.64
CA ILE A 86 5.83 -36.72 24.35
C ILE A 86 6.96 -36.27 25.29
N VAL A 87 6.83 -36.65 26.57
CA VAL A 87 7.88 -36.42 27.55
C VAL A 87 9.01 -37.43 27.33
N VAL A 88 10.25 -36.96 27.22
CA VAL A 88 11.42 -37.77 26.90
C VAL A 88 11.69 -38.83 27.96
N GLY A 89 11.60 -38.48 29.25
CA GLY A 89 11.88 -39.42 30.34
C GLY A 89 13.31 -40.01 30.26
N ASN A 90 13.42 -41.26 30.64
CA ASN A 90 14.70 -41.99 30.59
C ASN A 90 14.96 -42.69 29.24
N GLN A 91 14.05 -42.54 28.27
CA GLN A 91 14.15 -43.23 26.98
C GLN A 91 15.23 -42.58 26.12
N ALA A 92 16.01 -43.41 25.41
CA ALA A 92 16.98 -42.98 24.39
C ALA A 92 16.40 -43.12 22.97
N LYS A 93 15.33 -43.91 22.82
CA LYS A 93 14.64 -44.10 21.53
C LYS A 93 13.14 -43.93 21.75
N ILE A 94 12.51 -43.07 20.93
CA ILE A 94 11.10 -42.73 20.98
C ILE A 94 10.48 -42.97 19.61
N ASN A 95 9.63 -43.95 19.48
CA ASN A 95 8.86 -44.16 18.27
C ASN A 95 7.46 -43.56 18.45
N VAL A 96 7.01 -42.88 17.41
CA VAL A 96 5.77 -42.09 17.46
C VAL A 96 4.88 -42.46 16.29
N GLN A 97 3.63 -42.78 16.57
CA GLN A 97 2.62 -42.94 15.56
C GLN A 97 1.72 -41.71 15.55
N LEU A 98 1.75 -40.94 14.46
CA LEU A 98 0.88 -39.78 14.28
C LEU A 98 -0.50 -40.25 13.81
N LYS A 99 -1.53 -39.66 14.40
CA LYS A 99 -2.91 -39.86 13.98
C LYS A 99 -3.28 -38.77 13.00
N GLU A 100 -3.94 -39.14 11.91
CA GLU A 100 -4.51 -38.16 11.01
C GLU A 100 -5.42 -37.22 11.78
N ASP A 101 -5.26 -35.93 11.56
CA ASP A 101 -6.18 -34.94 12.06
C ASP A 101 -7.38 -34.89 11.11
N ALA A 102 -8.37 -35.74 11.42
CA ALA A 102 -9.65 -35.76 10.71
C ALA A 102 -10.48 -34.46 10.95
N GLN A 103 -9.98 -33.53 11.79
CA GLN A 103 -10.45 -32.17 11.74
C GLN A 103 -9.85 -31.52 10.49
N ASN A 104 -10.50 -31.75 9.32
CA ASN A 104 -10.51 -30.73 8.30
C ASN A 104 -10.76 -29.42 9.05
N LEU A 105 -9.77 -28.54 9.11
CA LEU A 105 -9.98 -27.15 9.42
C LEU A 105 -10.95 -26.70 8.32
N ASP A 106 -12.26 -26.81 8.63
CA ASP A 106 -13.30 -26.24 7.79
C ASP A 106 -12.91 -24.78 7.62
N GLU A 107 -12.30 -24.45 6.50
CA GLU A 107 -11.91 -23.09 6.18
C GLU A 107 -13.21 -22.29 6.13
N VAL A 108 -13.48 -21.58 7.20
CA VAL A 108 -14.67 -20.75 7.33
C VAL A 108 -14.40 -19.46 6.59
N VAL A 109 -15.11 -19.27 5.50
CA VAL A 109 -15.03 -18.04 4.70
C VAL A 109 -16.16 -17.11 5.13
N VAL A 110 -15.85 -15.84 5.31
CA VAL A 110 -16.87 -14.82 5.53
C VAL A 110 -17.60 -14.62 4.20
N VAL A 111 -18.90 -14.87 4.18
CA VAL A 111 -19.75 -14.69 3.00
C VAL A 111 -20.86 -13.73 3.38
N GLY A 112 -20.80 -12.57 2.80
CA GLY A 112 -21.82 -11.57 2.99
C GLY A 112 -22.05 -11.22 4.45
N TYR A 113 -23.25 -11.44 4.94
CA TYR A 113 -23.61 -11.15 6.34
C TYR A 113 -23.44 -12.34 7.27
N GLY A 114 -22.76 -13.43 6.85
CA GLY A 114 -22.54 -14.63 7.62
C GLY A 114 -21.14 -15.21 7.45
N THR A 115 -20.91 -16.31 8.16
CA THR A 115 -19.77 -17.20 7.92
C THR A 115 -20.32 -18.50 7.40
N ALA A 116 -19.80 -18.98 6.28
CA ALA A 116 -20.11 -20.30 5.72
C ALA A 116 -18.82 -21.11 5.62
N LYS A 117 -18.95 -22.44 5.68
CA LYS A 117 -17.82 -23.28 5.36
C LYS A 117 -17.48 -23.13 3.89
N LYS A 118 -16.20 -23.11 3.53
CA LYS A 118 -15.77 -23.02 2.13
C LYS A 118 -16.35 -24.14 1.27
N SER A 119 -16.54 -25.33 1.86
CA SER A 119 -17.21 -26.47 1.25
C SER A 119 -18.68 -26.22 0.88
N ASP A 120 -19.35 -25.33 1.59
CA ASP A 120 -20.77 -25.05 1.43
C ASP A 120 -21.04 -23.92 0.42
N LEU A 121 -19.96 -23.28 -0.08
CA LEU A 121 -20.03 -22.24 -1.07
C LEU A 121 -20.09 -22.83 -2.47
N THR A 122 -21.24 -22.68 -3.11
CA THR A 122 -21.44 -23.10 -4.51
C THR A 122 -20.80 -22.14 -5.52
N GLY A 123 -20.36 -20.96 -5.10
CA GLY A 123 -19.77 -19.93 -5.93
C GLY A 123 -18.23 -19.93 -5.90
N ALA A 124 -17.58 -19.48 -7.00
CA ALA A 124 -16.13 -19.33 -7.06
C ALA A 124 -15.67 -18.20 -6.14
N THR A 125 -15.09 -18.57 -5.02
CA THR A 125 -14.45 -17.66 -4.08
C THR A 125 -12.96 -17.93 -4.02
N ALA A 126 -12.17 -16.90 -3.79
CA ALA A 126 -10.74 -17.04 -3.51
C ALA A 126 -10.39 -16.23 -2.27
N SER A 127 -9.62 -16.80 -1.36
CA SER A 127 -9.14 -16.10 -0.17
C SER A 127 -7.63 -15.98 -0.17
N LEU A 128 -7.14 -14.88 0.36
CA LEU A 128 -5.72 -14.59 0.56
C LEU A 128 -5.52 -14.18 2.02
N ARG A 129 -4.66 -14.91 2.72
CA ARG A 129 -4.14 -14.51 4.03
C ARG A 129 -2.75 -13.93 3.83
N PRO A 130 -2.59 -12.61 3.99
CA PRO A 130 -1.28 -11.99 3.80
C PRO A 130 -0.27 -12.53 4.82
N ASP A 131 0.92 -12.90 4.35
CA ASP A 131 2.05 -13.14 5.23
C ASP A 131 2.44 -11.85 5.95
N ALA A 132 2.96 -11.97 7.17
CA ALA A 132 3.43 -10.82 7.93
C ALA A 132 4.53 -10.04 7.20
N ASN A 133 5.37 -10.74 6.43
CA ASN A 133 6.44 -10.15 5.64
C ASN A 133 5.91 -9.40 4.41
N ASP A 134 4.94 -9.96 3.69
CA ASP A 134 4.29 -9.31 2.55
C ASP A 134 3.48 -8.09 3.00
N ALA A 135 2.71 -8.24 4.08
CA ALA A 135 1.91 -7.17 4.65
C ALA A 135 2.76 -5.99 5.15
N SER A 136 3.92 -6.27 5.72
CA SER A 136 4.82 -5.23 6.24
C SER A 136 5.47 -4.41 5.13
N LYS A 137 5.70 -5.00 3.96
CA LYS A 137 6.31 -4.35 2.79
C LYS A 137 5.30 -3.62 1.90
N ALA A 138 4.03 -4.00 2.00
CA ALA A 138 2.99 -3.44 1.15
C ALA A 138 2.66 -2.01 1.55
N VAL A 139 2.68 -1.11 0.58
CA VAL A 139 2.26 0.29 0.74
C VAL A 139 0.73 0.39 0.74
N SER A 140 0.07 -0.45 -0.08
CA SER A 140 -1.39 -0.50 -0.23
C SER A 140 -1.91 -1.93 -0.24
N ILE A 141 -3.21 -2.09 -0.02
CA ILE A 141 -3.90 -3.39 -0.10
C ILE A 141 -3.93 -3.89 -1.54
N ASP A 142 -4.08 -3.01 -2.51
CA ASP A 142 -4.06 -3.36 -3.93
C ASP A 142 -2.75 -4.04 -4.32
N GLY A 143 -1.63 -3.53 -3.78
CA GLY A 143 -0.31 -4.14 -3.97
C GLY A 143 -0.21 -5.56 -3.40
N LEU A 144 -0.92 -5.86 -2.29
CA LEU A 144 -1.00 -7.22 -1.76
C LEU A 144 -1.78 -8.18 -2.66
N LEU A 145 -2.77 -7.66 -3.38
CA LEU A 145 -3.67 -8.46 -4.23
C LEU A 145 -3.05 -8.77 -5.59
N GLN A 146 -2.11 -7.94 -6.05
CA GLN A 146 -1.52 -8.04 -7.37
C GLN A 146 -0.83 -9.40 -7.60
N GLY A 147 -1.31 -10.15 -8.60
CA GLY A 147 -0.76 -11.47 -8.98
C GLY A 147 -1.01 -12.60 -7.98
N LYS A 148 -1.73 -12.37 -6.86
CA LYS A 148 -1.97 -13.37 -5.82
C LYS A 148 -3.30 -14.12 -5.98
N ILE A 149 -4.26 -13.57 -6.70
CA ILE A 149 -5.62 -14.12 -6.82
C ILE A 149 -5.96 -14.33 -8.30
N ALA A 150 -6.23 -15.57 -8.68
CA ALA A 150 -6.63 -15.90 -10.06
C ALA A 150 -7.93 -15.20 -10.46
N GLY A 151 -7.96 -14.58 -11.66
CA GLY A 151 -9.11 -13.85 -12.18
C GLY A 151 -9.34 -12.47 -11.54
N LEU A 152 -8.44 -12.00 -10.71
CA LEU A 152 -8.34 -10.62 -10.23
C LEU A 152 -7.21 -9.93 -11.00
N ASN A 153 -7.52 -8.86 -11.70
CA ASN A 153 -6.53 -8.02 -12.35
C ASN A 153 -6.39 -6.72 -11.56
N VAL A 154 -5.17 -6.42 -11.15
CA VAL A 154 -4.82 -5.18 -10.43
C VAL A 154 -3.76 -4.47 -11.23
N THR A 155 -4.11 -3.30 -11.76
CA THR A 155 -3.22 -2.48 -12.55
C THR A 155 -3.05 -1.12 -11.87
N ALA A 156 -1.84 -0.78 -11.49
CA ALA A 156 -1.54 0.55 -10.98
C ALA A 156 -1.74 1.57 -12.12
N SER A 157 -2.62 2.53 -11.91
CA SER A 157 -2.89 3.59 -12.89
C SER A 157 -1.69 4.51 -13.04
N MET A 158 -1.00 4.76 -11.94
CA MET A 158 0.19 5.60 -11.83
C MET A 158 1.12 5.07 -10.74
N SER A 159 2.41 5.36 -10.88
CA SER A 159 3.42 5.04 -9.87
C SER A 159 3.52 6.10 -8.74
N THR A 160 2.68 7.13 -8.76
CA THR A 160 2.62 8.14 -7.72
C THR A 160 2.12 7.52 -6.41
N PRO A 161 2.77 7.75 -5.27
CA PRO A 161 2.26 7.29 -3.99
C PRO A 161 0.81 7.74 -3.77
N GLY A 162 -0.07 6.82 -3.34
CA GLY A 162 -1.49 7.10 -3.06
C GLY A 162 -2.43 7.14 -4.26
N ALA A 163 -1.93 6.96 -5.48
CA ALA A 163 -2.78 6.77 -6.64
C ALA A 163 -3.57 5.46 -6.52
N ALA A 164 -4.84 5.48 -6.93
CA ALA A 164 -5.67 4.29 -6.95
C ALA A 164 -5.21 3.32 -8.04
N SER A 165 -5.31 2.04 -7.74
CA SER A 165 -5.17 0.99 -8.73
C SER A 165 -6.52 0.72 -9.40
N SER A 166 -6.49 0.35 -10.67
CA SER A 166 -7.65 -0.22 -11.35
C SER A 166 -7.73 -1.71 -10.99
N VAL A 167 -8.81 -2.08 -10.31
CA VAL A 167 -9.06 -3.46 -9.89
C VAL A 167 -10.27 -3.98 -10.64
N THR A 168 -10.11 -5.11 -11.36
CA THR A 168 -11.21 -5.75 -12.08
C THR A 168 -11.26 -7.24 -11.79
N ILE A 169 -12.47 -7.77 -11.64
CA ILE A 169 -12.72 -9.20 -11.42
C ILE A 169 -13.29 -9.78 -12.71
N ARG A 170 -12.56 -10.73 -13.32
CA ARG A 170 -12.90 -11.38 -14.59
C ARG A 170 -13.03 -10.41 -15.78
N GLY A 171 -12.36 -9.26 -15.71
CA GLY A 171 -12.38 -8.24 -16.76
C GLY A 171 -13.38 -7.12 -16.53
N ALA A 172 -13.52 -6.24 -17.54
CA ALA A 172 -14.44 -5.11 -17.49
C ALA A 172 -15.85 -5.56 -17.91
N ASN A 173 -16.83 -5.25 -17.10
CA ASN A 173 -18.24 -5.61 -17.34
C ASN A 173 -19.06 -4.43 -17.92
N SER A 174 -18.58 -3.20 -17.78
CA SER A 174 -19.27 -2.00 -18.22
C SER A 174 -18.40 -1.18 -19.18
N LEU A 175 -19.00 -0.75 -20.30
CA LEU A 175 -18.35 0.14 -21.27
C LEU A 175 -18.41 1.62 -20.84
N ARG A 176 -19.30 1.99 -19.96
CA ARG A 176 -19.57 3.38 -19.57
C ARG A 176 -19.42 3.64 -18.08
N GLY A 177 -19.42 2.61 -17.25
CA GLY A 177 -19.42 2.72 -15.81
C GLY A 177 -18.10 2.33 -15.18
N ASP A 178 -18.02 2.56 -13.89
CA ASP A 178 -16.96 2.08 -13.05
C ASP A 178 -16.98 0.53 -13.03
N ASN A 179 -15.83 -0.08 -13.31
CA ASN A 179 -15.64 -1.53 -13.27
C ASN A 179 -15.00 -2.00 -11.94
N GLN A 180 -14.85 -1.09 -10.99
CA GLN A 180 -14.29 -1.39 -9.67
C GLN A 180 -15.23 -2.33 -8.87
N PRO A 181 -14.67 -3.32 -8.15
CA PRO A 181 -15.46 -4.16 -7.26
C PRO A 181 -15.92 -3.38 -6.03
N LEU A 182 -16.97 -3.88 -5.38
CA LEU A 182 -17.39 -3.36 -4.08
C LEU A 182 -16.42 -3.84 -3.00
N TYR A 183 -15.86 -2.91 -2.24
CA TYR A 183 -15.07 -3.23 -1.06
C TYR A 183 -15.95 -3.28 0.20
N VAL A 184 -15.81 -4.34 0.97
CA VAL A 184 -16.53 -4.52 2.24
C VAL A 184 -15.53 -4.81 3.35
N ILE A 185 -15.43 -3.93 4.32
CA ILE A 185 -14.46 -4.03 5.41
C ILE A 185 -15.21 -4.36 6.70
N ASP A 186 -14.86 -5.47 7.33
CA ASP A 186 -15.51 -5.94 8.57
C ASP A 186 -17.04 -5.90 8.49
N ASN A 187 -17.60 -6.32 7.36
CA ASN A 187 -19.03 -6.30 6.99
C ASN A 187 -19.64 -4.91 6.73
N VAL A 188 -18.86 -3.85 6.68
CA VAL A 188 -19.33 -2.51 6.29
C VAL A 188 -18.96 -2.24 4.84
N PRO A 189 -19.92 -2.12 3.93
CA PRO A 189 -19.66 -1.72 2.54
C PRO A 189 -19.07 -0.32 2.50
N GLN A 190 -17.99 -0.16 1.77
CA GLN A 190 -17.36 1.15 1.59
C GLN A 190 -18.09 1.92 0.48
N ALA A 191 -18.13 3.24 0.61
CA ALA A 191 -18.57 4.08 -0.49
C ALA A 191 -17.55 4.00 -1.63
N SER A 192 -18.02 3.88 -2.88
CA SER A 192 -17.13 4.06 -4.02
C SER A 192 -16.67 5.52 -4.03
N THR A 193 -15.37 5.72 -3.95
CA THR A 193 -14.76 7.06 -3.97
C THR A 193 -14.56 7.58 -5.40
N GLY A 194 -15.26 7.00 -6.37
CA GLY A 194 -15.06 7.15 -7.79
C GLY A 194 -15.11 8.57 -8.36
N GLU A 195 -15.54 9.55 -7.60
CA GLU A 195 -15.51 10.95 -8.04
C GLU A 195 -15.06 11.84 -6.88
N PHE A 196 -13.80 12.18 -6.85
CA PHE A 196 -13.33 13.31 -6.06
C PHE A 196 -13.93 14.61 -6.61
N ALA A 197 -14.03 15.63 -5.75
CA ALA A 197 -14.58 16.93 -6.13
C ALA A 197 -14.03 17.37 -7.49
N GLU A 198 -14.94 17.64 -8.44
CA GLU A 198 -14.59 18.18 -9.75
C GLU A 198 -13.63 19.35 -9.61
N SER A 199 -12.68 19.44 -10.51
CA SER A 199 -11.78 20.58 -10.56
C SER A 199 -12.58 21.90 -10.62
N ALA A 200 -12.21 22.84 -9.77
CA ALA A 200 -12.75 24.19 -9.86
C ALA A 200 -12.18 24.96 -11.07
N VAL A 201 -11.19 24.38 -11.74
CA VAL A 201 -10.44 24.95 -12.86
C VAL A 201 -10.63 24.09 -14.09
N GLY A 202 -11.55 24.50 -14.96
CA GLY A 202 -11.70 23.96 -16.32
C GLY A 202 -12.12 22.47 -16.43
N SER A 203 -12.70 22.13 -17.56
CA SER A 203 -13.21 20.79 -17.87
C SER A 203 -12.16 19.81 -18.41
N GLY A 204 -10.87 20.10 -18.27
CA GLY A 204 -9.77 19.31 -18.85
C GLY A 204 -8.72 18.86 -17.84
N ASP A 205 -8.94 19.11 -16.57
CA ASP A 205 -7.94 18.86 -15.52
C ASP A 205 -7.88 17.36 -15.17
N PHE A 206 -6.74 16.72 -15.41
CA PHE A 206 -6.51 15.32 -15.08
C PHE A 206 -6.54 15.14 -13.56
N GLN A 207 -7.40 14.25 -13.08
CA GLN A 207 -7.51 13.94 -11.65
C GLN A 207 -6.97 12.54 -11.38
N ILE A 208 -6.02 12.45 -10.46
CA ILE A 208 -5.55 11.17 -9.97
C ILE A 208 -6.60 10.63 -9.00
N ALA A 209 -7.23 9.50 -9.33
CA ALA A 209 -8.09 8.80 -8.41
C ALA A 209 -7.27 8.33 -7.21
N GLN A 210 -7.81 8.47 -6.01
CA GLN A 210 -7.16 8.01 -4.79
C GLN A 210 -7.59 6.59 -4.42
N ASP A 211 -6.69 5.84 -3.79
CA ASP A 211 -6.97 4.49 -3.32
C ASP A 211 -8.03 4.51 -2.19
N PRO A 212 -9.22 3.89 -2.40
CA PRO A 212 -10.28 3.82 -1.40
C PRO A 212 -9.89 2.98 -0.17
N LEU A 213 -8.90 2.08 -0.32
CA LEU A 213 -8.42 1.21 0.75
C LEU A 213 -7.26 1.80 1.53
N SER A 214 -6.80 3.00 1.17
CA SER A 214 -5.63 3.64 1.79
C SER A 214 -5.78 3.86 3.30
N ALA A 215 -7.01 3.93 3.82
CA ALA A 215 -7.30 4.09 5.24
C ALA A 215 -7.08 2.83 6.10
N ILE A 216 -6.64 1.71 5.47
CA ILE A 216 -6.41 0.45 6.18
C ILE A 216 -4.94 0.10 6.08
N ASN A 217 -4.35 -0.24 7.24
CA ASN A 217 -3.00 -0.78 7.26
C ASN A 217 -2.99 -2.24 6.79
N PRO A 218 -2.20 -2.62 5.77
CA PRO A 218 -2.04 -4.01 5.36
C PRO A 218 -1.68 -4.96 6.50
N ASN A 219 -0.93 -4.50 7.51
CA ASN A 219 -0.59 -5.29 8.69
C ASN A 219 -1.79 -5.64 9.59
N ASP A 220 -2.91 -4.94 9.48
CA ASP A 220 -4.12 -5.21 10.26
C ASP A 220 -5.05 -6.22 9.59
N ILE A 221 -4.73 -6.68 8.39
CA ILE A 221 -5.55 -7.62 7.63
C ILE A 221 -5.31 -9.05 8.12
N GLU A 222 -6.41 -9.78 8.37
CA GLU A 222 -6.40 -11.21 8.66
C GLU A 222 -6.65 -12.04 7.40
N ASP A 223 -7.66 -11.63 6.61
CA ASP A 223 -8.06 -12.34 5.39
C ASP A 223 -8.68 -11.39 4.37
N ILE A 224 -8.42 -11.66 3.09
CA ILE A 224 -9.07 -10.99 1.96
C ILE A 224 -9.77 -12.07 1.13
N THR A 225 -11.09 -12.01 1.04
CA THR A 225 -11.89 -12.93 0.25
C THR A 225 -12.50 -12.21 -0.95
N VAL A 226 -12.31 -12.76 -2.15
CA VAL A 226 -12.87 -12.22 -3.40
C VAL A 226 -14.05 -13.08 -3.85
N LEU A 227 -15.23 -12.46 -3.91
CA LEU A 227 -16.46 -13.07 -4.43
C LEU A 227 -16.57 -12.73 -5.91
N LYS A 228 -16.51 -13.76 -6.76
CA LYS A 228 -16.43 -13.60 -8.22
C LYS A 228 -17.73 -13.93 -8.94
N ASP A 229 -18.62 -14.69 -8.29
CA ASP A 229 -19.85 -15.17 -8.91
C ASP A 229 -21.08 -14.43 -8.41
N ALA A 230 -22.08 -14.27 -9.28
CA ALA A 230 -23.33 -13.59 -8.98
C ALA A 230 -24.07 -14.20 -7.78
N SER A 231 -24.02 -15.52 -7.58
CA SER A 231 -24.62 -16.19 -6.43
C SER A 231 -24.00 -15.75 -5.11
N ALA A 232 -22.68 -15.54 -5.06
CA ALA A 232 -21.96 -15.08 -3.87
C ALA A 232 -22.12 -13.57 -3.63
N THR A 233 -22.30 -12.77 -4.69
CA THR A 233 -22.44 -11.30 -4.61
C THR A 233 -23.86 -10.82 -4.49
N ALA A 234 -24.87 -11.69 -4.72
CA ALA A 234 -26.30 -11.34 -4.76
C ALA A 234 -26.81 -10.57 -3.52
N ILE A 235 -26.26 -10.88 -2.34
CA ILE A 235 -26.64 -10.21 -1.09
C ILE A 235 -26.27 -8.73 -1.04
N TYR A 236 -25.34 -8.28 -1.90
CA TYR A 236 -24.92 -6.88 -2.02
C TYR A 236 -25.72 -6.12 -3.08
N GLY A 237 -26.69 -6.80 -3.72
CA GLY A 237 -27.55 -6.23 -4.76
C GLY A 237 -26.75 -5.71 -5.95
N SER A 238 -27.24 -4.63 -6.57
CA SER A 238 -26.59 -4.00 -7.74
C SER A 238 -25.15 -3.52 -7.49
N ARG A 239 -24.81 -3.18 -6.24
CA ARG A 239 -23.45 -2.76 -5.87
C ARG A 239 -22.43 -3.89 -6.01
N GLY A 240 -22.86 -5.15 -5.96
CA GLY A 240 -22.00 -6.32 -6.13
C GLY A 240 -21.83 -6.78 -7.58
N ALA A 241 -22.35 -6.04 -8.58
CA ALA A 241 -22.35 -6.46 -9.99
C ALA A 241 -20.94 -6.69 -10.57
N ASN A 242 -19.95 -5.90 -10.16
CA ASN A 242 -18.54 -6.04 -10.58
C ASN A 242 -17.74 -6.98 -9.69
N GLY A 243 -18.40 -7.75 -8.80
CA GLY A 243 -17.75 -8.57 -7.78
C GLY A 243 -17.56 -7.82 -6.46
N VAL A 244 -17.18 -8.56 -5.42
CA VAL A 244 -17.02 -8.02 -4.08
C VAL A 244 -15.70 -8.50 -3.47
N ILE A 245 -14.97 -7.59 -2.86
CA ILE A 245 -13.75 -7.87 -2.10
C ILE A 245 -14.07 -7.67 -0.61
N LEU A 246 -14.05 -8.77 0.13
CA LEU A 246 -14.26 -8.78 1.58
C LEU A 246 -12.92 -8.71 2.28
N ILE A 247 -12.74 -7.73 3.14
CA ILE A 247 -11.53 -7.54 3.94
C ILE A 247 -11.91 -7.76 5.40
N THR A 248 -11.29 -8.76 6.00
CA THR A 248 -11.46 -9.05 7.43
C THR A 248 -10.20 -8.63 8.17
N THR A 249 -10.37 -7.82 9.20
CA THR A 249 -9.25 -7.35 10.00
C THR A 249 -8.97 -8.24 11.20
N LYS A 250 -7.73 -8.17 11.71
CA LYS A 250 -7.26 -8.94 12.86
C LYS A 250 -8.11 -8.68 14.11
N LYS A 251 -8.40 -9.76 14.83
CA LYS A 251 -9.16 -9.75 16.09
C LYS A 251 -8.28 -10.14 17.26
N GLY A 252 -8.70 -9.73 18.45
CA GLY A 252 -8.05 -10.17 19.68
C GLY A 252 -8.16 -11.68 19.88
N LYS A 253 -7.11 -12.28 20.44
CA LYS A 253 -7.06 -13.69 20.82
C LYS A 253 -6.91 -13.80 22.33
N ALA A 254 -7.58 -14.80 22.93
CA ALA A 254 -7.42 -15.04 24.37
C ALA A 254 -5.96 -15.43 24.66
N GLY A 255 -5.42 -14.88 25.74
CA GLY A 255 -4.04 -15.12 26.16
C GLY A 255 -3.35 -13.86 26.65
N LYS A 256 -2.07 -14.00 27.01
CA LYS A 256 -1.23 -12.87 27.41
C LYS A 256 -1.13 -11.85 26.27
N ALA A 257 -1.01 -10.58 26.63
CA ALA A 257 -0.79 -9.51 25.67
C ALA A 257 0.45 -9.78 24.80
N LYS A 258 0.27 -9.73 23.48
CA LYS A 258 1.35 -9.80 22.48
C LYS A 258 1.48 -8.45 21.82
N VAL A 259 2.67 -7.91 21.86
CA VAL A 259 3.02 -6.64 21.18
C VAL A 259 3.83 -6.97 19.94
N ASN A 260 3.43 -6.42 18.80
CA ASN A 260 4.20 -6.43 17.57
C ASN A 260 4.54 -5.00 17.20
N VAL A 261 5.81 -4.77 16.85
CA VAL A 261 6.29 -3.49 16.31
C VAL A 261 7.07 -3.80 15.05
N THR A 262 6.77 -3.08 13.98
CA THR A 262 7.48 -3.16 12.70
C THR A 262 7.89 -1.76 12.26
N ALA A 263 9.09 -1.64 11.70
CA ALA A 263 9.58 -0.44 11.07
C ALA A 263 10.20 -0.83 9.72
N ASN A 264 9.74 -0.19 8.64
CA ASN A 264 10.24 -0.41 7.30
C ASN A 264 10.79 0.89 6.74
N PHE A 265 11.97 0.79 6.15
CA PHE A 265 12.66 1.88 5.48
C PHE A 265 12.89 1.50 4.04
N THR A 266 12.56 2.38 3.11
CA THR A 266 12.69 2.14 1.69
C THR A 266 13.37 3.34 1.03
N ILE A 267 14.32 3.06 0.15
CA ILE A 267 14.90 4.05 -0.76
C ILE A 267 14.47 3.68 -2.18
N ALA A 268 13.78 4.59 -2.83
CA ALA A 268 13.37 4.44 -4.22
C ALA A 268 14.14 5.41 -5.11
N ASN A 269 14.58 4.91 -6.26
CA ASN A 269 15.26 5.69 -7.28
C ASN A 269 14.58 5.45 -8.63
N ALA A 270 14.57 6.46 -9.49
CA ALA A 270 14.12 6.28 -10.85
C ALA A 270 15.00 5.26 -11.57
N ARG A 271 14.36 4.33 -12.28
CA ARG A 271 15.03 3.32 -13.12
C ARG A 271 14.59 3.51 -14.57
N ASN A 272 15.40 2.99 -15.48
CA ASN A 272 15.10 3.02 -16.91
C ASN A 272 14.84 4.44 -17.43
N LEU A 273 15.70 5.38 -17.05
CA LEU A 273 15.70 6.70 -17.64
C LEU A 273 15.98 6.55 -19.16
N HIS A 274 15.23 7.28 -19.95
CA HIS A 274 15.46 7.30 -21.40
C HIS A 274 16.75 8.05 -21.71
N ASP A 275 17.45 7.60 -22.74
CA ASP A 275 18.58 8.33 -23.29
C ASP A 275 18.00 9.51 -24.09
N MET A 276 18.22 10.72 -23.58
CA MET A 276 17.67 11.94 -24.15
C MET A 276 18.72 12.59 -25.03
N LEU A 277 18.26 13.21 -26.12
CA LEU A 277 19.12 14.00 -26.98
C LEU A 277 19.84 15.07 -26.15
N ASN A 278 21.14 15.21 -26.39
CA ASN A 278 21.88 16.36 -25.90
C ASN A 278 21.47 17.61 -26.71
N LEU A 279 22.01 18.77 -26.35
CA LEU A 279 21.60 20.02 -26.99
C LEU A 279 21.98 20.10 -28.49
N GLU A 280 23.11 19.54 -28.87
CA GLU A 280 23.60 19.49 -30.27
C GLU A 280 22.73 18.53 -31.10
N GLU A 281 22.52 17.32 -30.62
CA GLU A 281 21.66 16.32 -31.27
C GLU A 281 20.21 16.83 -31.41
N TYR A 282 19.70 17.52 -30.40
CA TYR A 282 18.38 18.14 -30.45
C TYR A 282 18.31 19.26 -31.49
N ALA A 283 19.34 20.12 -31.56
CA ALA A 283 19.45 21.20 -32.52
C ALA A 283 19.49 20.64 -33.95
N ASP A 284 20.33 19.63 -34.20
CA ASP A 284 20.46 18.98 -35.52
C ASP A 284 19.15 18.32 -35.94
N TYR A 285 18.52 17.56 -35.04
CA TYR A 285 17.23 16.92 -35.28
C TYR A 285 16.16 17.95 -35.62
N THR A 286 16.06 19.04 -34.85
CA THR A 286 15.06 20.07 -35.07
C THR A 286 15.32 20.84 -36.36
N ASN A 287 16.56 21.25 -36.60
CA ASN A 287 16.95 21.95 -37.84
C ASN A 287 16.70 21.10 -39.09
N SER A 288 16.89 19.75 -38.98
CA SER A 288 16.62 18.84 -40.12
C SER A 288 15.15 18.79 -40.54
N LYS A 289 14.24 19.24 -39.70
CA LYS A 289 12.79 19.24 -39.96
C LYS A 289 12.21 20.60 -40.31
N LEU A 290 13.02 21.64 -40.27
CA LEU A 290 12.63 23.01 -40.56
C LEU A 290 13.21 23.44 -41.92
N ASP A 291 12.44 24.24 -42.64
CA ASP A 291 12.93 24.84 -43.90
C ASP A 291 14.13 25.75 -43.69
N GLN A 292 14.21 26.33 -42.49
CA GLN A 292 15.32 27.17 -42.06
C GLN A 292 15.81 26.77 -40.67
N PRO A 293 17.15 26.70 -40.48
CA PRO A 293 17.68 26.31 -39.17
C PRO A 293 17.34 27.35 -38.09
N ARG A 294 16.96 26.86 -36.90
CA ARG A 294 16.70 27.70 -35.73
C ARG A 294 17.83 27.68 -34.71
N TYR A 295 18.66 26.65 -34.72
CA TYR A 295 19.73 26.43 -33.77
C TYR A 295 21.08 26.51 -34.44
N TYR A 296 22.03 27.17 -33.78
CA TYR A 296 23.37 27.41 -34.32
C TYR A 296 24.41 27.13 -33.24
N LEU A 297 25.30 26.18 -33.49
CA LEU A 297 26.47 25.92 -32.68
C LEU A 297 27.59 26.91 -33.08
N GLN A 298 28.04 27.70 -32.08
CA GLN A 298 29.11 28.66 -32.27
C GLN A 298 30.49 27.97 -32.18
N PRO A 299 31.56 28.53 -32.78
CA PRO A 299 32.91 27.99 -32.64
C PRO A 299 33.44 27.91 -31.20
N ASN A 300 32.91 28.72 -30.30
CA ASN A 300 33.22 28.69 -28.87
C ASN A 300 32.48 27.60 -28.10
N GLY A 301 31.63 26.81 -28.75
CA GLY A 301 30.82 25.75 -28.12
C GLY A 301 29.48 26.22 -27.55
N GLU A 302 29.12 27.50 -27.68
CA GLU A 302 27.80 27.99 -27.28
C GLU A 302 26.74 27.59 -28.30
N MET A 303 25.61 27.10 -27.82
CA MET A 303 24.41 26.89 -28.64
C MET A 303 23.53 28.13 -28.57
N ARG A 304 23.12 28.62 -29.73
CA ARG A 304 22.21 29.76 -29.85
C ARG A 304 20.97 29.37 -30.64
N TYR A 305 19.84 29.96 -30.31
CA TYR A 305 18.60 29.77 -31.05
C TYR A 305 17.96 31.09 -31.44
N VAL A 306 17.16 31.06 -32.49
CA VAL A 306 16.41 32.24 -32.95
C VAL A 306 15.32 32.55 -31.96
N PHE A 307 15.30 33.80 -31.53
CA PHE A 307 14.31 34.34 -30.63
C PHE A 307 12.90 34.26 -31.23
N SER A 308 11.90 33.82 -30.47
CA SER A 308 10.52 33.66 -30.94
C SER A 308 9.93 34.97 -31.46
N GLY A 309 9.22 34.93 -32.58
CA GLY A 309 8.69 36.12 -33.26
C GLY A 309 9.64 36.74 -34.27
N ASN A 310 10.88 36.23 -34.40
CA ASN A 310 11.85 36.68 -35.38
C ASN A 310 12.13 35.61 -36.46
N GLU A 311 11.14 34.77 -36.76
CA GLU A 311 11.27 33.67 -37.70
C GLU A 311 11.66 34.13 -39.13
N SER A 312 11.33 35.38 -39.49
CA SER A 312 11.76 35.99 -40.77
C SER A 312 13.24 36.39 -40.77
N ALA A 313 13.90 36.37 -39.62
CA ALA A 313 15.29 36.78 -39.48
C ALA A 313 16.28 35.60 -39.55
N TYR A 314 15.84 34.40 -39.97
CA TYR A 314 16.65 33.19 -40.03
C TYR A 314 17.93 33.30 -40.86
N GLN A 315 18.02 34.23 -41.82
CA GLN A 315 19.23 34.50 -42.60
C GLN A 315 20.12 35.57 -41.98
N ALA A 316 19.74 36.10 -40.82
CA ALA A 316 20.50 37.10 -40.11
C ALA A 316 21.78 36.52 -39.49
N ASP A 317 22.74 37.40 -39.19
CA ASP A 317 23.99 37.04 -38.54
C ASP A 317 23.71 36.33 -37.19
N PRO A 318 24.12 35.04 -37.01
CA PRO A 318 23.94 34.31 -35.74
C PRO A 318 24.61 34.97 -34.53
N ASN A 319 25.51 35.93 -34.78
CA ASN A 319 26.17 36.71 -33.72
C ASN A 319 25.35 37.90 -33.25
N ASN A 320 24.24 38.23 -33.90
CA ASN A 320 23.38 39.33 -33.46
C ASN A 320 22.63 38.96 -32.16
N PRO A 321 22.97 39.57 -30.99
CA PRO A 321 22.39 39.20 -29.72
C PRO A 321 20.91 39.62 -29.56
N GLU A 322 20.39 40.46 -30.46
CA GLU A 322 18.96 40.84 -30.45
C GLU A 322 18.09 39.77 -31.11
N LEU A 323 18.67 38.95 -31.99
CA LEU A 323 17.95 37.92 -32.75
C LEU A 323 18.22 36.50 -32.21
N TYR A 324 19.36 36.29 -31.56
CA TYR A 324 19.78 34.99 -31.08
C TYR A 324 20.10 35.02 -29.59
N LYS A 325 19.58 34.05 -28.87
CA LYS A 325 19.83 33.88 -27.43
C LYS A 325 20.66 32.62 -27.19
N VAL A 326 21.56 32.71 -26.23
CA VAL A 326 22.35 31.57 -25.77
C VAL A 326 21.46 30.68 -24.90
N ILE A 327 21.49 29.36 -25.17
CA ILE A 327 20.79 28.36 -24.43
C ILE A 327 21.77 27.37 -23.80
N THR A 328 21.40 26.84 -22.63
CA THR A 328 22.22 25.88 -21.88
C THR A 328 21.46 24.58 -21.73
N TYR A 329 22.16 23.45 -21.96
CA TYR A 329 21.60 22.11 -21.80
C TYR A 329 21.00 21.87 -20.43
N ARG A 330 19.83 21.25 -20.43
CA ARG A 330 19.15 20.75 -19.25
C ARG A 330 18.72 19.30 -19.43
N ASN A 331 19.00 18.47 -18.44
CA ASN A 331 18.51 17.11 -18.40
C ASN A 331 17.30 17.04 -17.47
N TRP A 332 16.12 17.20 -18.05
CA TRP A 332 14.86 17.25 -17.29
C TRP A 332 14.57 15.98 -16.48
N GLN A 333 15.05 14.81 -16.92
CA GLN A 333 14.87 13.58 -16.14
C GLN A 333 15.67 13.61 -14.83
N LYS A 334 16.90 14.15 -14.88
CA LYS A 334 17.73 14.29 -13.68
C LYS A 334 17.22 15.37 -12.73
N GLU A 335 16.54 16.37 -13.24
CA GLU A 335 15.95 17.44 -12.42
C GLU A 335 14.58 17.07 -11.86
N ALA A 336 13.76 16.29 -12.60
CA ALA A 336 12.44 15.86 -12.16
C ALA A 336 12.47 14.73 -11.14
N TYR A 337 13.49 13.86 -11.19
CA TYR A 337 13.54 12.65 -10.38
C TYR A 337 14.65 12.70 -9.34
N THR A 338 14.27 12.47 -8.10
CA THR A 338 15.15 12.43 -6.94
C THR A 338 15.11 11.05 -6.27
N SER A 339 16.07 10.80 -5.39
CA SER A 339 16.02 9.63 -4.52
C SER A 339 15.00 9.86 -3.40
N ALA A 340 14.01 8.99 -3.28
CA ALA A 340 12.97 9.08 -2.28
C ALA A 340 13.25 8.15 -1.09
N PHE A 341 13.30 8.70 0.10
CA PHE A 341 13.36 7.94 1.35
C PHE A 341 11.97 7.85 1.97
N SER A 342 11.51 6.64 2.26
CA SER A 342 10.20 6.37 2.82
C SER A 342 10.31 5.53 4.09
N GLN A 343 9.38 5.76 5.02
CA GLN A 343 9.35 5.08 6.31
C GLN A 343 7.92 4.72 6.72
N ILE A 344 7.76 3.50 7.24
CA ILE A 344 6.48 2.99 7.73
C ILE A 344 6.71 2.38 9.11
N TYR A 345 5.98 2.87 10.10
CA TYR A 345 5.99 2.36 11.46
C TYR A 345 4.63 1.78 11.80
N SER A 346 4.59 0.57 12.32
CA SER A 346 3.37 -0.08 12.77
C SER A 346 3.58 -0.70 14.14
N ALA A 347 2.64 -0.48 15.04
CA ALA A 347 2.62 -1.11 16.34
C ALA A 347 1.24 -1.71 16.60
N SER A 348 1.19 -2.91 17.17
CA SER A 348 -0.08 -3.52 17.56
C SER A 348 0.05 -4.30 18.86
N VAL A 349 -1.03 -4.33 19.60
CA VAL A 349 -1.18 -5.14 20.81
C VAL A 349 -2.45 -5.96 20.72
N SER A 350 -2.34 -7.25 21.02
CA SER A 350 -3.48 -8.17 21.04
C SER A 350 -3.42 -9.06 22.26
N GLY A 351 -4.57 -9.33 22.85
CA GLY A 351 -4.66 -10.16 24.04
C GLY A 351 -6.09 -10.28 24.55
N GLY A 352 -6.23 -10.80 25.76
CA GLY A 352 -7.51 -10.85 26.44
C GLY A 352 -7.75 -12.16 27.20
N THR A 353 -8.93 -12.26 27.76
CA THR A 353 -9.47 -13.46 28.42
C THR A 353 -10.52 -14.13 27.54
N ALA A 354 -11.10 -15.23 28.00
CA ALA A 354 -12.25 -15.85 27.31
C ALA A 354 -13.42 -14.87 27.16
N GLY A 355 -13.66 -14.03 28.16
CA GLY A 355 -14.79 -13.09 28.19
C GLY A 355 -14.55 -11.79 27.40
N MET A 356 -13.30 -11.36 27.24
CA MET A 356 -12.98 -10.12 26.54
C MET A 356 -11.65 -10.23 25.82
N LYS A 357 -11.66 -9.97 24.52
CA LYS A 357 -10.49 -10.02 23.62
C LYS A 357 -10.35 -8.68 22.92
N TYR A 358 -9.12 -8.22 22.76
CA TYR A 358 -8.83 -6.94 22.13
C TYR A 358 -7.67 -7.04 21.13
N TYR A 359 -7.76 -6.23 20.09
CA TYR A 359 -6.69 -5.92 19.15
C TYR A 359 -6.67 -4.41 18.95
N ILE A 360 -5.55 -3.78 19.22
CA ILE A 360 -5.35 -2.34 19.02
C ILE A 360 -4.10 -2.17 18.20
N SER A 361 -4.17 -1.33 17.16
CA SER A 361 -3.03 -1.02 16.31
C SER A 361 -2.94 0.48 16.01
N GLY A 362 -1.72 0.94 15.83
CA GLY A 362 -1.39 2.26 15.34
C GLY A 362 -0.34 2.15 14.22
N ASN A 363 -0.49 3.01 13.21
CA ASN A 363 0.39 3.02 12.06
C ASN A 363 0.71 4.47 11.68
N PHE A 364 1.95 4.69 11.27
CA PHE A 364 2.39 5.95 10.67
C PHE A 364 3.19 5.65 9.41
N LYS A 365 2.84 6.31 8.31
CA LYS A 365 3.51 6.20 7.02
C LYS A 365 3.97 7.60 6.60
N ASP A 366 5.21 7.68 6.14
CA ASP A 366 5.77 8.83 5.44
C ASP A 366 6.45 8.28 4.18
N ILE A 367 5.72 8.32 3.07
CA ILE A 367 6.13 7.72 1.80
C ILE A 367 6.36 8.85 0.82
N ASN A 368 7.60 9.04 0.43
CA ASN A 368 7.98 10.06 -0.55
C ASN A 368 8.05 9.46 -1.95
N GLY A 369 7.59 10.20 -2.94
CA GLY A 369 7.72 9.86 -4.35
C GLY A 369 9.08 10.24 -4.90
N ILE A 370 9.48 9.60 -6.00
CA ILE A 370 10.72 9.95 -6.73
C ILE A 370 10.62 11.30 -7.45
N VAL A 371 9.43 11.85 -7.61
CA VAL A 371 9.21 13.22 -8.05
C VAL A 371 9.16 14.10 -6.80
N GLU A 372 9.86 15.21 -6.81
CA GLU A 372 9.88 16.17 -5.69
C GLU A 372 8.46 16.67 -5.40
N ASN A 373 8.18 17.00 -4.15
CA ASN A 373 6.87 17.43 -3.66
C ASN A 373 5.72 16.41 -3.89
N THR A 374 6.05 15.12 -4.03
CA THR A 374 5.03 14.06 -4.07
C THR A 374 5.20 13.08 -2.91
N GLY A 375 4.08 12.64 -2.32
CA GLY A 375 4.16 11.68 -1.24
C GLY A 375 2.87 11.53 -0.44
N ILE A 376 2.93 10.67 0.57
CA ILE A 376 1.84 10.41 1.51
C ILE A 376 2.37 10.50 2.93
N LYS A 377 1.68 11.27 3.76
CA LYS A 377 1.82 11.22 5.22
C LYS A 377 0.51 10.75 5.81
N GLN A 378 0.54 9.65 6.56
CA GLN A 378 -0.68 9.04 7.07
C GLN A 378 -0.48 8.50 8.49
N GLY A 379 -1.46 8.78 9.35
CA GLY A 379 -1.57 8.20 10.68
C GLY A 379 -2.88 7.46 10.83
N ASP A 380 -2.85 6.20 11.28
CA ASP A 380 -4.01 5.33 11.46
C ASP A 380 -4.05 4.79 12.88
N LEU A 381 -5.26 4.72 13.43
CA LEU A 381 -5.54 4.03 14.69
C LEU A 381 -6.72 3.09 14.50
N ARG A 382 -6.61 1.87 15.05
CA ARG A 382 -7.69 0.87 15.03
C ARG A 382 -7.81 0.20 16.38
N ALA A 383 -9.05 -0.03 16.78
CA ALA A 383 -9.40 -0.83 17.96
C ALA A 383 -10.49 -1.84 17.59
N ASN A 384 -10.26 -3.10 17.90
CA ASN A 384 -11.21 -4.19 17.74
C ASN A 384 -11.39 -4.88 19.08
N LEU A 385 -12.62 -4.83 19.60
CA LEU A 385 -13.01 -5.40 20.87
C LEU A 385 -14.06 -6.48 20.66
N THR A 386 -13.82 -7.67 21.17
CA THR A 386 -14.81 -8.75 21.25
C THR A 386 -15.10 -9.03 22.72
N ALA A 387 -16.35 -8.85 23.12
CA ALA A 387 -16.81 -9.09 24.50
C ALA A 387 -17.90 -10.16 24.53
N GLU A 388 -17.71 -11.20 25.32
CA GLU A 388 -18.72 -12.20 25.63
C GLU A 388 -19.55 -11.72 26.82
N LEU A 389 -20.63 -10.96 26.56
CA LEU A 389 -21.51 -10.38 27.59
C LEU A 389 -22.22 -11.46 28.38
N SER A 390 -22.45 -12.60 27.77
CA SER A 390 -22.94 -13.83 28.41
C SER A 390 -22.57 -15.03 27.55
N LYS A 391 -22.80 -16.26 28.05
CA LYS A 391 -22.62 -17.51 27.27
C LYS A 391 -23.41 -17.53 25.95
N LYS A 392 -24.39 -16.64 25.78
CA LYS A 392 -25.28 -16.57 24.62
C LYS A 392 -25.13 -15.27 23.83
N VAL A 393 -24.48 -14.25 24.36
CA VAL A 393 -24.42 -12.91 23.76
C VAL A 393 -22.98 -12.49 23.60
N THR A 394 -22.59 -12.23 22.35
CA THR A 394 -21.26 -11.74 21.98
C THR A 394 -21.40 -10.39 21.28
N LEU A 395 -20.62 -9.41 21.73
CA LEU A 395 -20.50 -8.09 21.12
C LEU A 395 -19.13 -7.97 20.44
N ASN A 396 -19.14 -7.53 19.18
CA ASN A 396 -17.92 -7.11 18.50
C ASN A 396 -18.05 -5.62 18.17
N LEU A 397 -17.07 -4.84 18.59
CA LEU A 397 -16.95 -3.42 18.30
C LEU A 397 -15.63 -3.16 17.57
N ILE A 398 -15.71 -2.52 16.42
CA ILE A 398 -14.54 -2.14 15.62
C ILE A 398 -14.62 -0.64 15.38
N LEU A 399 -13.57 0.06 15.73
CA LEU A 399 -13.42 1.49 15.50
C LEU A 399 -12.09 1.72 14.80
N SER A 400 -12.06 2.56 13.76
CA SER A 400 -10.82 3.00 13.15
C SER A 400 -10.92 4.44 12.69
N GLY A 401 -9.80 5.16 12.81
CA GLY A 401 -9.62 6.51 12.32
C GLY A 401 -8.33 6.62 11.51
N SER A 402 -8.37 7.39 10.43
CA SER A 402 -7.22 7.68 9.58
C SER A 402 -7.18 9.15 9.23
N LEU A 403 -5.99 9.73 9.33
CA LEU A 403 -5.66 11.06 8.84
C LEU A 403 -4.58 10.90 7.79
N LYS A 404 -4.87 11.28 6.54
CA LYS A 404 -3.95 11.17 5.41
C LYS A 404 -3.81 12.51 4.72
N GLN A 405 -2.57 12.93 4.50
CA GLN A 405 -2.19 13.98 3.56
C GLN A 405 -1.54 13.29 2.35
N ASN A 406 -1.99 13.65 1.17
CA ASN A 406 -1.43 13.17 -0.08
C ASN A 406 -1.03 14.38 -0.92
N ASP A 407 0.26 14.48 -1.19
CA ASP A 407 0.86 15.50 -2.03
C ASP A 407 1.07 14.89 -3.42
N MET A 408 0.38 15.42 -4.43
CA MET A 408 0.33 14.84 -5.77
C MET A 408 0.86 15.80 -6.81
N MET A 409 1.48 15.24 -7.83
CA MET A 409 1.91 15.95 -9.03
C MET A 409 1.11 15.41 -10.23
N THR A 410 0.24 16.23 -10.76
CA THR A 410 -0.47 15.87 -12.02
C THR A 410 0.28 16.35 -13.25
N GLY A 411 1.09 17.36 -13.13
CA GLY A 411 1.90 18.06 -14.14
C GLY A 411 1.79 17.58 -15.57
N GLY A 412 1.44 18.46 -16.46
CA GLY A 412 1.41 18.15 -17.87
C GLY A 412 0.90 19.32 -18.71
N ASN A 413 1.50 19.49 -19.85
CA ASN A 413 1.07 20.50 -20.81
C ASN A 413 -0.31 20.11 -21.37
N THR A 414 -1.30 20.99 -21.21
CA THR A 414 -2.68 20.80 -21.69
C THR A 414 -2.88 21.32 -23.10
N THR A 415 -1.83 21.58 -23.86
CA THR A 415 -1.94 22.03 -25.25
C THR A 415 -2.72 21.00 -26.04
N GLY A 416 -3.89 21.35 -26.51
CA GLY A 416 -4.76 20.48 -27.29
C GLY A 416 -5.75 19.61 -26.48
N GLY A 417 -5.99 19.89 -25.18
CA GLY A 417 -7.04 19.23 -24.39
C GLY A 417 -6.69 17.82 -23.87
N VAL A 418 -5.45 17.38 -24.02
CA VAL A 418 -4.94 16.13 -23.43
C VAL A 418 -4.11 16.50 -22.21
N ALA A 419 -4.60 16.15 -21.03
CA ALA A 419 -3.82 16.27 -19.81
C ALA A 419 -2.56 15.42 -19.92
N GLY A 420 -1.40 16.04 -19.97
CA GLY A 420 -0.11 15.34 -19.97
C GLY A 420 0.24 14.91 -18.53
N SER A 421 1.03 13.86 -18.39
CA SER A 421 1.69 13.54 -17.13
C SER A 421 3.03 14.29 -17.05
N LEU A 422 3.54 14.54 -15.84
CA LEU A 422 4.89 15.11 -15.67
C LEU A 422 5.94 14.27 -16.42
N ALA A 423 5.80 12.93 -16.41
CA ALA A 423 6.69 12.03 -17.15
C ALA A 423 6.71 12.34 -18.66
N ARG A 424 5.55 12.66 -19.25
CA ARG A 424 5.47 13.10 -20.63
C ARG A 424 6.11 14.47 -20.83
N THR A 425 5.82 15.42 -19.94
CA THR A 425 6.45 16.76 -20.00
C THR A 425 7.97 16.67 -19.96
N VAL A 426 8.52 15.79 -19.11
CA VAL A 426 9.96 15.51 -19.03
C VAL A 426 10.54 15.04 -20.37
N LEU A 427 9.78 14.25 -21.15
CA LEU A 427 10.23 13.71 -22.43
C LEU A 427 10.00 14.69 -23.60
N ASP A 428 8.92 15.47 -23.56
CA ASP A 428 8.49 16.35 -24.65
C ASP A 428 9.15 17.74 -24.58
N THR A 429 9.66 18.15 -23.40
CA THR A 429 10.25 19.48 -23.21
C THR A 429 11.64 19.57 -23.85
N ALA A 430 11.88 20.62 -24.61
CA ALA A 430 13.19 20.91 -25.17
C ALA A 430 14.29 20.91 -24.09
N PRO A 431 15.49 20.38 -24.35
CA PRO A 431 16.53 20.17 -23.34
C PRO A 431 17.28 21.46 -22.95
N TYR A 432 16.53 22.56 -22.78
CA TYR A 432 17.06 23.85 -22.35
C TYR A 432 15.96 24.72 -21.74
N ILE A 433 16.36 25.81 -21.07
CA ILE A 433 15.46 26.85 -20.57
C ILE A 433 15.48 28.01 -21.54
N VAL A 434 14.31 28.44 -21.95
CA VAL A 434 14.13 29.63 -22.77
C VAL A 434 14.30 30.88 -21.89
N PRO A 435 15.06 31.92 -22.34
CA PRO A 435 15.16 33.15 -21.59
C PRO A 435 13.82 33.84 -21.35
N ASP A 436 13.67 34.50 -20.20
CA ASP A 436 12.41 35.13 -19.77
C ASP A 436 11.93 36.26 -20.68
N ASP A 437 12.84 36.86 -21.41
CA ASP A 437 12.57 37.96 -22.36
C ASP A 437 12.11 37.48 -23.76
N ASP A 438 12.00 36.14 -23.95
CA ASP A 438 11.47 35.59 -25.22
C ASP A 438 9.94 35.64 -25.23
N PRO A 439 9.29 36.27 -26.25
CA PRO A 439 7.84 36.28 -26.38
C PRO A 439 7.19 34.89 -26.44
N GLY A 440 7.92 33.90 -26.96
CA GLY A 440 7.50 32.49 -27.02
C GLY A 440 7.75 31.74 -25.72
N ALA A 441 8.29 32.40 -24.70
CA ALA A 441 8.62 31.79 -23.41
C ALA A 441 7.40 31.21 -22.67
N LEU A 442 6.18 31.63 -23.02
CA LEU A 442 4.95 31.16 -22.37
C LEU A 442 4.77 29.65 -22.48
N GLU A 443 4.95 29.08 -23.68
CA GLU A 443 4.87 27.63 -23.86
C GLU A 443 6.05 26.90 -23.21
N SER A 444 7.22 27.54 -23.18
CA SER A 444 8.41 26.96 -22.57
C SER A 444 8.49 27.18 -21.05
N LYS A 445 7.73 28.11 -20.48
CA LYS A 445 7.56 28.25 -19.04
C LYS A 445 6.81 27.08 -18.41
N MET A 446 6.01 26.34 -19.17
CA MET A 446 5.40 25.08 -18.77
C MET A 446 6.39 23.91 -18.77
N ASN A 447 7.62 24.15 -18.44
CA ASN A 447 8.65 23.12 -18.35
C ASN A 447 8.53 22.33 -17.03
N VAL A 448 9.35 21.29 -16.92
CA VAL A 448 9.40 20.41 -15.75
C VAL A 448 9.65 21.18 -14.45
N PHE A 449 10.53 22.17 -14.49
CA PHE A 449 10.92 22.99 -13.34
C PHE A 449 9.73 23.81 -12.80
N SER A 450 8.94 24.41 -13.70
CA SER A 450 7.74 25.16 -13.30
C SER A 450 6.69 24.27 -12.66
N TRP A 451 6.48 23.05 -13.18
CA TRP A 451 5.57 22.09 -12.58
C TRP A 451 6.05 21.60 -11.21
N VAL A 452 7.33 21.35 -11.03
CA VAL A 452 7.88 20.85 -9.76
C VAL A 452 7.87 21.94 -8.68
N ASN A 453 8.13 23.21 -9.05
CA ASN A 453 8.35 24.28 -8.07
C ASN A 453 7.18 25.25 -7.88
N ASP A 454 6.24 25.33 -8.83
CA ASP A 454 5.17 26.35 -8.81
C ASP A 454 3.76 25.71 -8.85
N TYR A 455 3.67 24.41 -8.58
CA TYR A 455 2.42 23.66 -8.47
C TYR A 455 2.36 22.86 -7.18
N ASP A 456 1.22 22.98 -6.49
CA ASP A 456 0.88 22.13 -5.35
C ASP A 456 -0.50 21.51 -5.53
N ASP A 457 -0.64 20.23 -5.21
CA ASP A 457 -1.93 19.51 -5.15
C ASP A 457 -1.99 18.67 -3.88
N ILE A 458 -2.50 19.26 -2.83
CA ILE A 458 -2.54 18.68 -1.50
C ILE A 458 -3.95 18.21 -1.19
N THR A 459 -4.11 16.93 -0.92
CA THR A 459 -5.37 16.34 -0.47
C THR A 459 -5.26 15.85 0.97
N ASN A 460 -6.18 16.28 1.82
CA ASN A 460 -6.29 15.80 3.19
C ASN A 460 -7.55 14.96 3.35
N ASP A 461 -7.38 13.68 3.67
CA ASP A 461 -8.47 12.75 3.93
C ASP A 461 -8.56 12.45 5.42
N LYS A 462 -9.74 12.59 5.96
CA LYS A 462 -10.10 12.21 7.34
C LYS A 462 -11.15 11.14 7.25
N THR A 463 -10.80 9.92 7.67
CA THR A 463 -11.70 8.77 7.59
C THR A 463 -11.99 8.24 8.99
N PHE A 464 -13.25 7.98 9.27
CA PHE A 464 -13.67 7.28 10.48
C PHE A 464 -14.59 6.14 10.10
N ASN A 465 -14.29 4.93 10.59
CA ASN A 465 -15.10 3.74 10.41
C ASN A 465 -15.52 3.20 11.77
N GLY A 466 -16.79 2.88 11.92
CA GLY A 466 -17.35 2.21 13.08
C GLY A 466 -18.20 1.02 12.67
N SER A 467 -18.05 -0.11 13.38
CA SER A 467 -18.87 -1.30 13.18
C SER A 467 -19.17 -1.94 14.53
N LEU A 468 -20.44 -2.23 14.76
CA LEU A 468 -20.95 -2.93 15.93
C LEU A 468 -21.71 -4.17 15.47
N ASN A 469 -21.38 -5.31 16.01
CA ASN A 469 -22.05 -6.57 15.73
C ASN A 469 -22.38 -7.28 17.06
N LEU A 470 -23.67 -7.40 17.35
CA LEU A 470 -24.22 -8.12 18.49
C LEU A 470 -24.80 -9.44 18.00
N ASN A 471 -24.26 -10.56 18.46
CA ASN A 471 -24.77 -11.89 18.17
C ASN A 471 -25.41 -12.48 19.44
N TRP A 472 -26.67 -12.86 19.34
CA TRP A 472 -27.42 -13.48 20.41
C TRP A 472 -27.87 -14.89 20.03
N ASN A 473 -27.25 -15.92 20.61
CA ASN A 473 -27.64 -17.32 20.47
C ASN A 473 -28.77 -17.63 21.46
N ILE A 474 -30.01 -17.45 21.05
CA ILE A 474 -31.20 -17.63 21.89
C ILE A 474 -31.27 -19.08 22.37
N ASN A 475 -31.16 -20.03 21.42
CA ASN A 475 -31.07 -21.45 21.66
C ASN A 475 -30.30 -22.15 20.53
N LYS A 476 -30.25 -23.50 20.53
CA LYS A 476 -29.51 -24.29 19.51
C LYS A 476 -30.07 -24.19 18.10
N TYR A 477 -31.28 -23.65 17.93
CA TYR A 477 -31.95 -23.52 16.62
C TYR A 477 -32.05 -22.07 16.13
N PHE A 478 -32.05 -21.10 17.06
CA PHE A 478 -32.27 -19.69 16.74
C PHE A 478 -31.13 -18.83 17.23
N SER A 479 -30.58 -18.04 16.32
CA SER A 479 -29.63 -16.97 16.61
C SER A 479 -30.14 -15.66 16.01
N TYR A 480 -29.90 -14.56 16.72
CA TYR A 480 -30.20 -13.22 16.25
C TYR A 480 -28.91 -12.41 16.15
N SER A 481 -28.71 -11.72 15.05
CA SER A 481 -27.56 -10.84 14.83
C SER A 481 -28.04 -9.45 14.50
N LEU A 482 -27.63 -8.47 15.32
CA LEU A 482 -27.80 -7.05 15.03
C LEU A 482 -26.46 -6.47 14.58
N ARG A 483 -26.46 -5.81 13.43
CA ARG A 483 -25.29 -5.15 12.89
C ARG A 483 -25.60 -3.69 12.63
N ALA A 484 -24.72 -2.82 13.08
CA ALA A 484 -24.73 -1.41 12.77
C ALA A 484 -23.31 -0.98 12.40
N GLY A 485 -23.17 -0.19 11.36
CA GLY A 485 -21.87 0.30 10.96
C GLY A 485 -22.00 1.47 10.01
N GLY A 486 -20.95 2.26 9.96
CA GLY A 486 -20.89 3.43 9.09
C GLY A 486 -19.44 3.85 8.84
N ASN A 487 -19.29 4.59 7.77
CA ASN A 487 -18.05 5.19 7.33
C ASN A 487 -18.31 6.68 7.10
N ILE A 488 -17.42 7.52 7.60
CA ILE A 488 -17.41 8.97 7.35
C ILE A 488 -16.08 9.31 6.72
N VAL A 489 -16.12 9.88 5.52
CA VAL A 489 -14.93 10.38 4.84
C VAL A 489 -15.11 11.87 4.60
N VAL A 490 -14.15 12.65 5.03
CA VAL A 490 -14.05 14.09 4.73
C VAL A 490 -12.77 14.29 3.94
N ASN A 491 -12.93 14.81 2.73
CA ASN A 491 -11.85 15.07 1.81
C ASN A 491 -11.75 16.57 1.58
N ASP A 492 -10.58 17.14 1.83
CA ASP A 492 -10.24 18.54 1.58
C ASP A 492 -9.08 18.57 0.58
N ARG A 493 -9.29 19.13 -0.62
CA ARG A 493 -8.27 19.26 -1.64
C ARG A 493 -7.95 20.71 -1.90
N LYS A 494 -6.66 21.04 -1.97
CA LYS A 494 -6.13 22.37 -2.29
C LYS A 494 -5.18 22.22 -3.46
N ARG A 495 -5.38 23.04 -4.49
CA ARG A 495 -4.46 23.13 -5.62
C ARG A 495 -3.98 24.56 -5.76
N TRP A 496 -2.70 24.73 -5.94
CA TRP A 496 -2.06 25.97 -6.27
C TRP A 496 -1.42 25.89 -7.65
N TYR A 497 -1.69 26.85 -8.47
CA TYR A 497 -1.01 27.09 -9.73
C TYR A 497 -0.33 28.45 -9.63
N GLY A 498 0.98 28.47 -9.63
CA GLY A 498 1.77 29.67 -9.55
C GLY A 498 1.80 30.45 -10.86
N ILE A 499 2.55 31.53 -10.87
CA ILE A 499 2.61 32.48 -11.98
C ILE A 499 3.33 31.94 -13.22
N GLN A 500 4.12 30.87 -13.06
CA GLN A 500 4.84 30.22 -14.18
C GLN A 500 3.97 29.19 -14.90
N LEU A 501 2.76 28.94 -14.42
CA LEU A 501 1.84 27.99 -15.00
C LEU A 501 0.62 28.71 -15.60
N PRO A 502 0.10 28.30 -16.78
CA PRO A 502 -0.94 29.03 -17.48
C PRO A 502 -2.19 29.33 -16.67
N PRO A 503 -2.72 28.40 -15.83
CA PRO A 503 -3.89 28.74 -15.00
C PRO A 503 -3.64 29.85 -13.98
N GLY A 504 -2.39 30.00 -13.52
CA GLY A 504 -2.00 30.99 -12.52
C GLY A 504 -1.49 32.31 -13.10
N GLU A 505 -0.90 32.27 -14.28
CA GLU A 505 -0.24 33.43 -14.91
C GLU A 505 -1.18 34.62 -15.09
N ASN A 506 -2.34 34.40 -15.71
CA ASN A 506 -3.32 35.46 -16.00
C ASN A 506 -3.93 36.10 -14.75
N VAL A 507 -3.86 35.46 -13.60
CA VAL A 507 -4.48 35.87 -12.33
C VAL A 507 -3.46 36.05 -11.21
N LYS A 508 -2.17 36.05 -11.52
CA LYS A 508 -1.05 36.17 -10.57
C LYS A 508 -1.12 35.13 -9.45
N GLY A 509 -1.39 33.89 -9.82
CA GLY A 509 -1.56 32.73 -8.95
C GLY A 509 -3.03 32.34 -8.75
N LEU A 510 -3.32 31.05 -8.87
CA LEU A 510 -4.67 30.49 -8.75
C LEU A 510 -4.72 29.42 -7.65
N LEU A 511 -5.56 29.64 -6.66
CA LEU A 511 -5.83 28.68 -5.60
C LEU A 511 -7.23 28.08 -5.78
N ALA A 512 -7.32 26.79 -5.99
CA ALA A 512 -8.57 26.03 -6.02
C ALA A 512 -8.73 25.20 -4.74
N ILE A 513 -9.86 25.35 -4.05
CA ILE A 513 -10.17 24.58 -2.84
C ILE A 513 -11.49 23.86 -3.05
N SER A 514 -11.52 22.56 -2.77
CA SER A 514 -12.72 21.77 -2.74
C SER A 514 -12.81 20.95 -1.46
N THR A 515 -14.00 20.89 -0.85
CA THR A 515 -14.26 20.08 0.33
C THR A 515 -15.47 19.19 0.07
N ARG A 516 -15.34 17.90 0.31
CA ARG A 516 -16.40 16.91 0.21
C ARG A 516 -16.50 16.09 1.48
N GLY A 517 -17.70 15.99 2.04
CA GLY A 517 -18.02 15.04 3.11
C GLY A 517 -18.97 13.99 2.54
N VAL A 518 -18.64 12.71 2.66
CA VAL A 518 -19.52 11.59 2.27
C VAL A 518 -19.84 10.79 3.52
N PRO A 519 -21.05 10.93 4.09
CA PRO A 519 -21.54 9.94 5.03
C PRO A 519 -21.94 8.68 4.24
N ALA A 520 -21.34 7.55 4.52
CA ALA A 520 -21.79 6.28 4.00
C ALA A 520 -22.95 5.78 4.88
N GLY A 521 -24.14 6.04 4.45
CA GLY A 521 -25.37 5.55 5.02
C GLY A 521 -26.52 6.07 4.18
N ASP A 522 -27.12 5.20 3.41
CA ASP A 522 -28.28 5.40 2.54
C ASP A 522 -28.15 6.36 1.35
N GLY A 523 -28.64 5.90 0.19
CA GLY A 523 -28.67 6.63 -1.06
C GLY A 523 -29.47 7.93 -1.00
N GLY A 524 -28.82 8.98 -0.53
CA GLY A 524 -29.34 10.33 -0.52
C GLY A 524 -28.45 11.22 -1.39
N THR A 525 -29.03 11.80 -2.42
CA THR A 525 -28.46 12.82 -3.29
C THR A 525 -27.77 13.91 -2.49
N GLY A 526 -26.44 13.92 -2.52
CA GLY A 526 -25.62 14.91 -1.84
C GLY A 526 -25.84 16.30 -2.43
N GLY A 527 -26.40 17.21 -1.66
CA GLY A 527 -26.55 18.60 -2.01
C GLY A 527 -25.19 19.29 -2.18
N ARG A 528 -24.90 19.73 -3.39
CA ARG A 528 -23.74 20.56 -3.72
C ARG A 528 -23.82 21.91 -2.97
N ARG A 529 -22.95 22.15 -2.00
CA ARG A 529 -22.68 23.53 -1.54
C ARG A 529 -21.47 24.06 -2.28
N ARG A 530 -21.69 24.82 -3.34
CA ARG A 530 -20.68 25.72 -3.93
C ARG A 530 -20.42 26.86 -2.92
N ARG A 531 -19.23 26.93 -2.36
CA ARG A 531 -18.76 28.17 -1.73
C ARG A 531 -17.77 28.85 -2.69
N GLY A 532 -18.08 30.13 -2.90
CA GLY A 532 -17.60 30.98 -3.94
C GLY A 532 -16.08 31.20 -3.99
N ARG A 533 -15.67 31.55 -5.19
CA ARG A 533 -14.39 32.15 -5.54
C ARG A 533 -14.05 33.28 -4.59
N ARG A 534 -12.93 33.21 -3.91
CA ARG A 534 -12.24 34.38 -3.40
C ARG A 534 -10.90 34.44 -4.12
N SER A 535 -10.85 35.29 -5.15
CA SER A 535 -9.59 35.84 -5.64
C SER A 535 -9.06 36.78 -4.56
N ARG A 536 -7.96 36.49 -3.96
CA ARG A 536 -7.14 37.47 -3.27
C ARG A 536 -6.09 37.93 -4.28
N ALA A 537 -6.35 39.10 -4.86
CA ALA A 537 -5.30 39.91 -5.40
C ALA A 537 -4.57 40.57 -4.22
N GLY A 538 -3.28 40.32 -4.11
CA GLY A 538 -2.38 41.02 -3.22
C GLY A 538 -1.04 41.13 -3.90
#